data_9b106b46d1c3062c3f3c345ef7fe6556
#
_entry.id   9b106b46d1c3062c3f3c345ef7fe6556
#
_cell.length_a   1.000
_cell.length_b   1.000
_cell.length_c   1.000
_cell.angle_alpha   90.00
_cell.angle_beta   90.00
_cell.angle_gamma   90.00
#
_symmetry.space_group_name_H-M   'P 1'
#
loop_
_entity.id
_entity.type
_entity.pdbx_description
1 polymer ?
#
loop_
_entity_poly.entity_id
_entity_poly.type
_entity_poly.pdbx_seq_one_letter_code
_entity_poly.pdbx_strand_id
1 'polypeptide(L)'
;ISSVGVNPPIAFPDSYAGEELRYIMEFEKKSNEYAGRLKEVYDAGSNSTVEYPESYPYASPIRANGLSSQLRLIARLIKGGIKTKIFLCRIGGFDTHGEQVDENDSSLGTHAALLYNMSGAVKAFYDDLNQLEIDEKVLSLTFTEFGRRAKSNDSFGTDHGTATPVFVFGTQLNNGIYGVNPSLKPEDMNNYNLVYNIDYRQIYTSIIQDWFEGDDQALIDTGFDDWVDTRLPIVDTGGTHAYSPGKNPTSLYLYPNPVQDLLHIQYNLEFRGSVSLHVIDGAGRKLKSVQHEGMFGPNASTLDVSDLKEGMYHLQMIHRGRRMHSSFMKL
;
A
#
# COMPACT_ATOMS: atom_id res chain seq x y z
N ILE A 1 13.70 -29.40 6.45
CA ILE A 1 14.66 -29.31 5.32
C ILE A 1 15.80 -30.24 5.68
N SER A 2 15.95 -31.35 4.90
CA SER A 2 17.01 -32.32 5.13
C SER A 2 18.35 -31.69 4.70
N SER A 3 19.31 -31.63 5.60
CA SER A 3 20.67 -31.14 5.37
C SER A 3 21.59 -32.14 4.65
N VAL A 4 21.03 -33.13 3.99
CA VAL A 4 21.82 -34.11 3.24
C VAL A 4 21.99 -33.58 1.83
N GLY A 5 22.97 -32.72 1.63
CA GLY A 5 23.43 -32.34 0.30
C GLY A 5 23.97 -33.59 -0.43
N VAL A 6 23.46 -33.83 -1.61
CA VAL A 6 24.05 -34.82 -2.52
C VAL A 6 25.40 -34.28 -2.95
N ASN A 7 26.49 -35.01 -2.65
CA ASN A 7 27.79 -34.69 -3.22
C ASN A 7 27.70 -34.81 -4.74
N PRO A 8 27.92 -33.74 -5.50
CA PRO A 8 27.76 -33.76 -6.95
C PRO A 8 28.82 -34.67 -7.59
N PRO A 9 28.51 -35.24 -8.77
CA PRO A 9 29.54 -35.88 -9.58
C PRO A 9 30.67 -34.86 -9.88
N ILE A 10 31.88 -35.34 -9.91
CA ILE A 10 33.10 -34.53 -9.93
C ILE A 10 33.26 -33.66 -11.20
N ALA A 11 32.54 -33.97 -12.29
CA ALA A 11 32.52 -33.16 -13.49
C ALA A 11 31.20 -33.32 -14.28
N PHE A 12 30.65 -32.23 -14.72
CA PHE A 12 29.55 -32.18 -15.68
C PHE A 12 30.09 -32.11 -17.12
N PRO A 13 29.40 -32.69 -18.11
CA PRO A 13 29.84 -32.59 -19.50
C PRO A 13 29.90 -31.12 -19.96
N ASP A 14 30.82 -30.81 -20.87
CA ASP A 14 30.95 -29.52 -21.50
C ASP A 14 29.89 -29.36 -22.60
N SER A 15 28.66 -29.10 -22.21
CA SER A 15 27.47 -29.01 -23.04
C SER A 15 26.44 -28.11 -22.35
N TYR A 16 25.44 -27.64 -23.09
CA TYR A 16 24.31 -26.88 -22.54
C TYR A 16 23.67 -27.58 -21.35
N ALA A 17 23.42 -28.90 -21.45
CA ALA A 17 22.89 -29.64 -20.29
C ALA A 17 23.83 -29.68 -19.10
N GLY A 18 25.14 -29.69 -19.31
CA GLY A 18 26.13 -29.61 -18.24
C GLY A 18 26.18 -28.22 -17.60
N GLU A 19 25.94 -27.15 -18.36
CA GLU A 19 25.81 -25.79 -17.81
C GLU A 19 24.56 -25.65 -16.94
N GLU A 20 23.41 -26.16 -17.40
CA GLU A 20 22.18 -26.19 -16.61
C GLU A 20 22.36 -26.96 -15.30
N LEU A 21 23.01 -28.10 -15.32
CA LEU A 21 23.30 -28.89 -14.13
C LEU A 21 24.24 -28.15 -13.17
N ARG A 22 25.27 -27.45 -13.66
CA ARG A 22 26.15 -26.61 -12.84
C ARG A 22 25.35 -25.49 -12.18
N TYR A 23 24.48 -24.82 -12.91
CA TYR A 23 23.61 -23.76 -12.38
C TYR A 23 22.71 -24.29 -11.25
N ILE A 24 22.03 -25.42 -11.45
CA ILE A 24 21.18 -26.07 -10.44
C ILE A 24 21.98 -26.39 -9.18
N MET A 25 23.18 -26.95 -9.33
CA MET A 25 24.06 -27.29 -8.21
C MET A 25 24.55 -26.07 -7.44
N GLU A 26 24.93 -25.00 -8.13
CA GLU A 26 25.30 -23.74 -7.47
C GLU A 26 24.13 -23.13 -6.72
N PHE A 27 22.94 -23.17 -7.30
CA PHE A 27 21.73 -22.71 -6.66
C PHE A 27 21.42 -23.51 -5.40
N GLU A 28 21.50 -24.83 -5.46
CA GLU A 28 21.30 -25.73 -4.32
C GLU A 28 22.33 -25.45 -3.21
N LYS A 29 23.61 -25.29 -3.57
CA LYS A 29 24.67 -24.97 -2.64
C LYS A 29 24.41 -23.65 -1.92
N LYS A 30 24.09 -22.59 -2.65
CA LYS A 30 23.76 -21.26 -2.10
C LYS A 30 22.51 -21.33 -1.21
N SER A 31 21.50 -22.10 -1.62
CA SER A 31 20.27 -22.31 -0.83
C SER A 31 20.58 -23.03 0.50
N ASN A 32 21.44 -24.03 0.50
CA ASN A 32 21.84 -24.74 1.71
C ASN A 32 22.70 -23.87 2.65
N GLU A 33 23.62 -23.05 2.11
CA GLU A 33 24.38 -22.07 2.89
C GLU A 33 23.45 -21.03 3.52
N TYR A 34 22.46 -20.56 2.77
CA TYR A 34 21.46 -19.62 3.28
C TYR A 34 20.59 -20.25 4.38
N ALA A 35 20.14 -21.48 4.20
CA ALA A 35 19.39 -22.23 5.21
C ALA A 35 20.21 -22.44 6.51
N GLY A 36 21.53 -22.70 6.39
CA GLY A 36 22.43 -22.77 7.51
C GLY A 36 22.52 -21.46 8.30
N ARG A 37 22.68 -20.34 7.59
CA ARG A 37 22.71 -19.00 8.20
C ARG A 37 21.38 -18.63 8.87
N LEU A 38 20.26 -18.97 8.23
CA LEU A 38 18.94 -18.76 8.85
C LEU A 38 18.79 -19.56 10.15
N LYS A 39 19.30 -20.81 10.16
CA LYS A 39 19.28 -21.64 11.38
C LYS A 39 20.12 -21.01 12.50
N GLU A 40 21.32 -20.54 12.20
CA GLU A 40 22.18 -19.86 13.18
C GLU A 40 21.48 -18.64 13.78
N VAL A 41 20.86 -17.79 12.95
CA VAL A 41 20.11 -16.62 13.40
C VAL A 41 18.88 -17.02 14.22
N TYR A 42 18.17 -18.05 13.80
CA TYR A 42 17.01 -18.56 14.53
C TYR A 42 17.40 -19.10 15.92
N ASP A 43 18.51 -19.81 16.00
CA ASP A 43 19.02 -20.38 17.27
C ASP A 43 19.57 -19.26 18.19
N ALA A 44 20.13 -18.19 17.64
CA ALA A 44 20.56 -17.01 18.39
C ALA A 44 19.40 -16.16 18.89
N GLY A 45 18.24 -16.22 18.21
CA GLY A 45 17.02 -15.51 18.60
C GLY A 45 16.27 -16.23 19.72
N SER A 46 15.42 -15.48 20.41
CA SER A 46 14.51 -15.99 21.45
C SER A 46 13.07 -15.64 21.14
N ASN A 47 12.13 -16.39 21.67
CA ASN A 47 10.74 -16.01 21.70
C ASN A 47 10.45 -15.23 22.99
N SER A 48 9.46 -14.32 22.93
CA SER A 48 8.86 -13.73 24.13
C SER A 48 7.82 -14.68 24.74
N THR A 49 7.11 -14.19 25.74
CA THR A 49 5.94 -14.90 26.35
C THR A 49 4.62 -14.56 25.66
N VAL A 50 4.64 -13.72 24.61
CA VAL A 50 3.41 -13.30 23.90
C VAL A 50 2.79 -14.50 23.18
N GLU A 51 1.49 -14.68 23.40
CA GLU A 51 0.70 -15.66 22.68
C GLU A 51 0.09 -15.03 21.45
N TYR A 52 0.28 -15.65 20.30
CA TYR A 52 -0.31 -15.24 19.04
C TYR A 52 -1.65 -15.96 18.81
N PRO A 53 -2.70 -15.26 18.34
CA PRO A 53 -3.98 -15.89 18.07
C PRO A 53 -3.84 -16.90 16.92
N GLU A 54 -4.25 -18.12 17.15
CA GLU A 54 -4.12 -19.22 16.17
C GLU A 54 -5.38 -19.37 15.31
N SER A 55 -6.52 -18.86 15.78
CA SER A 55 -7.78 -19.05 15.07
C SER A 55 -8.81 -17.97 15.38
N TYR A 56 -9.74 -17.79 14.43
CA TYR A 56 -10.95 -17.01 14.62
C TYR A 56 -11.96 -17.78 15.50
N PRO A 57 -12.53 -17.15 16.54
CA PRO A 57 -13.34 -17.84 17.53
C PRO A 57 -14.77 -18.19 17.09
N TYR A 58 -15.27 -17.55 16.03
CA TYR A 58 -16.63 -17.75 15.54
C TYR A 58 -16.67 -18.67 14.32
N ALA A 59 -17.89 -19.04 13.89
CA ALA A 59 -18.08 -19.83 12.68
C ALA A 59 -17.65 -19.03 11.45
N SER A 60 -16.75 -19.58 10.66
CA SER A 60 -16.27 -18.99 9.40
C SER A 60 -15.56 -20.06 8.57
N PRO A 61 -15.58 -19.97 7.25
CA PRO A 61 -14.74 -20.79 6.38
C PRO A 61 -13.24 -20.59 6.66
N ILE A 62 -12.84 -19.41 7.11
CA ILE A 62 -11.46 -19.07 7.45
C ILE A 62 -11.29 -19.03 8.96
N ARG A 63 -10.71 -20.08 9.53
CA ARG A 63 -10.49 -20.19 10.96
C ARG A 63 -9.02 -20.01 11.35
N ALA A 64 -8.11 -20.71 10.67
CA ALA A 64 -6.69 -20.72 11.03
C ALA A 64 -6.04 -19.36 10.75
N ASN A 65 -5.24 -18.88 11.69
CA ASN A 65 -4.45 -17.66 11.55
C ASN A 65 -3.01 -17.96 11.14
N GLY A 66 -2.80 -18.24 9.86
CA GLY A 66 -1.46 -18.50 9.32
C GLY A 66 -0.50 -17.29 9.36
N LEU A 67 -1.01 -16.07 9.53
CA LEU A 67 -0.18 -14.86 9.68
C LEU A 67 0.57 -14.87 11.01
N SER A 68 -0.05 -15.35 12.08
CA SER A 68 0.55 -15.44 13.41
C SER A 68 1.87 -16.20 13.43
N SER A 69 1.94 -17.35 12.77
CA SER A 69 3.17 -18.15 12.71
C SER A 69 4.28 -17.47 11.91
N GLN A 70 3.94 -16.75 10.83
CA GLN A 70 4.89 -16.01 10.02
C GLN A 70 5.49 -14.85 10.83
N LEU A 71 4.65 -14.05 11.49
CA LEU A 71 5.10 -12.89 12.27
C LEU A 71 5.93 -13.32 13.49
N ARG A 72 5.53 -14.39 14.18
CA ARG A 72 6.31 -14.96 15.29
C ARG A 72 7.71 -15.40 14.86
N LEU A 73 7.81 -16.04 13.70
CA LEU A 73 9.11 -16.42 13.13
C LEU A 73 9.98 -15.20 12.84
N ILE A 74 9.39 -14.16 12.25
CA ILE A 74 10.10 -12.92 11.90
C ILE A 74 10.61 -12.22 13.16
N ALA A 75 9.80 -12.08 14.22
CA ALA A 75 10.22 -11.49 15.48
C ALA A 75 11.46 -12.21 16.03
N ARG A 76 11.45 -13.54 16.03
CA ARG A 76 12.59 -14.35 16.47
C ARG A 76 13.83 -14.15 15.60
N LEU A 77 13.70 -14.10 14.28
CA LEU A 77 14.81 -13.86 13.36
C LEU A 77 15.41 -12.46 13.53
N ILE A 78 14.58 -11.44 13.73
CA ILE A 78 15.04 -10.07 14.00
C ILE A 78 15.82 -10.03 15.31
N LYS A 79 15.29 -10.66 16.37
CA LYS A 79 15.99 -10.78 17.67
C LYS A 79 17.32 -11.51 17.55
N GLY A 80 17.41 -12.49 16.66
CA GLY A 80 18.64 -13.22 16.35
C GLY A 80 19.66 -12.44 15.50
N GLY A 81 19.31 -11.23 15.06
CA GLY A 81 20.22 -10.34 14.33
C GLY A 81 20.29 -10.61 12.82
N ILE A 82 19.19 -11.08 12.22
CA ILE A 82 19.10 -11.24 10.76
C ILE A 82 19.39 -9.92 10.04
N LYS A 83 20.06 -10.01 8.89
CA LYS A 83 20.39 -8.83 8.06
C LYS A 83 19.34 -8.51 6.98
N THR A 84 18.35 -9.37 6.82
CA THR A 84 17.22 -9.13 5.91
C THR A 84 16.46 -7.89 6.35
N LYS A 85 16.28 -6.94 5.42
CA LYS A 85 15.59 -5.68 5.71
C LYS A 85 14.09 -5.73 5.39
N ILE A 86 13.69 -6.59 4.46
CA ILE A 86 12.30 -6.67 3.98
C ILE A 86 11.81 -8.11 4.13
N PHE A 87 10.69 -8.27 4.85
CA PHE A 87 10.00 -9.54 5.03
C PHE A 87 8.63 -9.46 4.39
N LEU A 88 8.26 -10.47 3.62
CA LEU A 88 6.95 -10.59 3.02
C LEU A 88 6.14 -11.65 3.76
N CYS A 89 5.01 -11.22 4.34
CA CYS A 89 4.00 -12.09 4.94
C CYS A 89 2.75 -12.12 4.10
N ARG A 90 2.03 -13.22 4.12
CA ARG A 90 0.81 -13.38 3.34
C ARG A 90 -0.35 -13.84 4.20
N ILE A 91 -1.46 -13.15 4.06
CA ILE A 91 -2.78 -13.61 4.50
C ILE A 91 -3.70 -13.59 3.27
N GLY A 92 -4.17 -14.76 2.84
CA GLY A 92 -5.07 -14.91 1.69
C GLY A 92 -6.52 -14.88 2.11
N GLY A 93 -7.42 -14.83 1.11
CA GLY A 93 -8.87 -14.94 1.33
C GLY A 93 -9.65 -13.64 1.22
N PHE A 94 -9.00 -12.50 0.97
CA PHE A 94 -9.67 -11.19 0.79
C PHE A 94 -10.42 -11.06 -0.54
N ASP A 95 -10.29 -12.02 -1.43
CA ASP A 95 -11.07 -12.05 -2.68
C ASP A 95 -12.48 -12.61 -2.45
N THR A 96 -13.28 -11.85 -1.72
CA THR A 96 -14.59 -12.23 -1.19
C THR A 96 -15.72 -11.86 -2.17
N HIS A 97 -15.81 -12.56 -3.30
CA HIS A 97 -16.94 -12.43 -4.22
C HIS A 97 -18.25 -13.04 -3.67
N GLY A 98 -18.14 -13.93 -2.70
CA GLY A 98 -19.25 -14.48 -1.96
C GLY A 98 -18.91 -14.62 -0.47
N GLU A 99 -19.90 -14.73 0.37
CA GLU A 99 -19.76 -14.95 1.83
C GLU A 99 -18.80 -13.93 2.51
N GLN A 100 -18.67 -12.73 1.95
CA GLN A 100 -17.90 -11.66 2.56
C GLN A 100 -18.49 -11.30 3.91
N VAL A 101 -19.82 -11.25 3.95
CA VAL A 101 -20.62 -11.10 5.18
C VAL A 101 -21.54 -12.29 5.33
N ASP A 102 -21.97 -12.56 6.57
CA ASP A 102 -23.01 -13.53 6.86
C ASP A 102 -24.38 -12.98 6.44
N GLU A 103 -25.27 -13.85 5.93
CA GLU A 103 -26.59 -13.44 5.44
C GLU A 103 -27.52 -12.89 6.55
N ASN A 104 -27.31 -13.32 7.79
CA ASN A 104 -28.14 -12.93 8.94
C ASN A 104 -27.50 -11.84 9.80
N ASP A 105 -26.14 -11.72 9.74
CA ASP A 105 -25.38 -10.74 10.51
C ASP A 105 -24.20 -10.21 9.69
N SER A 106 -24.35 -9.03 9.12
CA SER A 106 -23.32 -8.39 8.30
C SER A 106 -22.03 -8.01 9.05
N SER A 107 -22.02 -8.10 10.38
CA SER A 107 -20.80 -7.92 11.19
C SER A 107 -19.93 -9.18 11.27
N LEU A 108 -20.44 -10.31 10.80
CA LEU A 108 -19.77 -11.60 10.72
C LEU A 108 -19.47 -11.96 9.27
N GLY A 109 -18.83 -13.10 9.06
CA GLY A 109 -18.47 -13.64 7.75
C GLY A 109 -16.97 -13.67 7.50
N THR A 110 -16.60 -13.98 6.27
CA THR A 110 -15.20 -14.19 5.87
C THR A 110 -14.34 -12.93 6.08
N HIS A 111 -14.86 -11.76 5.74
CA HIS A 111 -14.11 -10.51 5.86
C HIS A 111 -13.83 -10.15 7.33
N ALA A 112 -14.82 -10.31 8.20
CA ALA A 112 -14.67 -10.12 9.64
C ALA A 112 -13.60 -11.06 10.24
N ALA A 113 -13.61 -12.34 9.82
CA ALA A 113 -12.61 -13.31 10.24
C ALA A 113 -11.19 -12.94 9.80
N LEU A 114 -11.03 -12.47 8.57
CA LEU A 114 -9.74 -12.04 8.03
C LEU A 114 -9.20 -10.81 8.76
N LEU A 115 -10.04 -9.81 9.00
CA LEU A 115 -9.65 -8.61 9.75
C LEU A 115 -9.32 -8.93 11.21
N TYR A 116 -10.07 -9.81 11.84
CA TYR A 116 -9.77 -10.30 13.19
C TYR A 116 -8.40 -10.99 13.25
N ASN A 117 -8.16 -11.92 12.33
CA ASN A 117 -6.90 -12.66 12.25
C ASN A 117 -5.72 -11.70 11.98
N MET A 118 -5.87 -10.75 11.06
CA MET A 118 -4.84 -9.76 10.76
C MET A 118 -4.56 -8.87 11.97
N SER A 119 -5.58 -8.24 12.53
CA SER A 119 -5.40 -7.29 13.64
C SER A 119 -4.84 -7.97 14.90
N GLY A 120 -5.32 -9.18 15.22
CA GLY A 120 -4.84 -9.96 16.35
C GLY A 120 -3.38 -10.40 16.18
N ALA A 121 -2.99 -10.86 14.98
CA ALA A 121 -1.62 -11.25 14.69
C ALA A 121 -0.67 -10.06 14.71
N VAL A 122 -1.06 -8.91 14.13
CA VAL A 122 -0.25 -7.69 14.14
C VAL A 122 -0.11 -7.15 15.57
N LYS A 123 -1.18 -7.14 16.36
CA LYS A 123 -1.10 -6.75 17.77
C LYS A 123 -0.11 -7.62 18.53
N ALA A 124 -0.25 -8.95 18.44
CA ALA A 124 0.66 -9.89 19.10
C ALA A 124 2.11 -9.69 18.63
N PHE A 125 2.32 -9.39 17.34
CA PHE A 125 3.64 -9.12 16.79
C PHE A 125 4.30 -7.90 17.43
N TYR A 126 3.60 -6.78 17.54
CA TYR A 126 4.15 -5.59 18.18
C TYR A 126 4.32 -5.74 19.69
N ASP A 127 3.44 -6.47 20.37
CA ASP A 127 3.63 -6.84 21.77
C ASP A 127 4.90 -7.71 21.96
N ASP A 128 5.15 -8.65 21.03
CA ASP A 128 6.35 -9.53 21.00
C ASP A 128 7.62 -8.70 20.74
N LEU A 129 7.61 -7.84 19.70
CA LEU A 129 8.75 -6.97 19.39
C LEU A 129 9.10 -6.07 20.58
N ASN A 130 8.09 -5.53 21.28
CA ASN A 130 8.30 -4.69 22.46
C ASN A 130 8.92 -5.47 23.62
N GLN A 131 8.41 -6.69 23.95
CA GLN A 131 9.03 -7.54 24.96
C GLN A 131 10.47 -7.96 24.59
N LEU A 132 10.76 -8.06 23.31
CA LEU A 132 12.10 -8.37 22.80
C LEU A 132 12.99 -7.11 22.68
N GLU A 133 12.47 -5.90 22.94
CA GLU A 133 13.18 -4.61 22.84
C GLU A 133 13.75 -4.34 21.43
N ILE A 134 12.93 -4.61 20.40
CA ILE A 134 13.29 -4.45 18.98
C ILE A 134 12.19 -3.77 18.14
N ASP A 135 11.13 -3.29 18.76
CA ASP A 135 9.97 -2.68 18.11
C ASP A 135 10.30 -1.40 17.33
N GLU A 136 11.29 -0.62 17.79
CA GLU A 136 11.77 0.58 17.10
C GLU A 136 12.42 0.28 15.73
N LYS A 137 12.77 -0.99 15.46
CA LYS A 137 13.44 -1.41 14.22
C LYS A 137 12.50 -1.92 13.16
N VAL A 138 11.19 -1.92 13.45
CA VAL A 138 10.21 -2.59 12.60
C VAL A 138 9.08 -1.65 12.21
N LEU A 139 8.87 -1.54 10.89
CA LEU A 139 7.70 -0.94 10.28
C LEU A 139 6.98 -2.01 9.48
N SER A 140 5.68 -2.11 9.63
CA SER A 140 4.83 -3.04 8.86
C SER A 140 3.86 -2.27 8.00
N LEU A 141 3.63 -2.75 6.78
CA LEU A 141 2.74 -2.14 5.80
C LEU A 141 1.85 -3.22 5.20
N THR A 142 0.55 -2.93 5.09
CA THR A 142 -0.35 -3.77 4.29
C THR A 142 -0.35 -3.32 2.85
N PHE A 143 -0.43 -4.28 1.91
CA PHE A 143 -0.66 -4.00 0.51
C PHE A 143 -1.48 -5.14 -0.12
N THR A 144 -2.15 -4.83 -1.21
CA THR A 144 -2.99 -5.77 -1.96
C THR A 144 -3.05 -5.34 -3.42
N GLU A 145 -3.36 -6.27 -4.31
CA GLU A 145 -3.44 -6.06 -5.75
C GLU A 145 -4.73 -5.38 -6.20
N PHE A 146 -5.80 -5.37 -5.38
CA PHE A 146 -7.06 -4.72 -5.69
C PHE A 146 -7.77 -4.21 -4.42
N GLY A 147 -8.69 -3.27 -4.61
CA GLY A 147 -9.70 -2.91 -3.61
C GLY A 147 -11.03 -3.60 -3.89
N ARG A 148 -12.11 -3.12 -3.26
CA ARG A 148 -13.47 -3.65 -3.46
C ARG A 148 -14.39 -2.53 -3.91
N ARG A 149 -15.37 -2.86 -4.79
CA ARG A 149 -16.45 -1.95 -5.13
C ARG A 149 -17.33 -1.67 -3.92
N ALA A 150 -17.91 -0.48 -3.87
CA ALA A 150 -18.82 -0.09 -2.79
C ALA A 150 -20.19 -0.77 -2.87
N LYS A 151 -20.51 -1.42 -3.99
CA LYS A 151 -21.78 -2.13 -4.20
C LYS A 151 -21.62 -3.61 -3.86
N SER A 152 -22.55 -4.13 -3.05
CA SER A 152 -22.70 -5.57 -2.84
C SER A 152 -23.13 -6.25 -4.14
N ASN A 153 -22.68 -7.48 -4.36
CA ASN A 153 -23.20 -8.37 -5.39
C ASN A 153 -24.29 -9.30 -4.83
N ASP A 154 -24.84 -10.18 -5.67
CA ASP A 154 -25.97 -11.06 -5.27
C ASP A 154 -25.54 -12.28 -4.44
N SER A 155 -24.25 -12.38 -4.06
CA SER A 155 -23.66 -13.50 -3.30
C SER A 155 -23.14 -13.11 -1.92
N PHE A 156 -23.68 -12.06 -1.31
CA PHE A 156 -23.20 -11.47 -0.03
C PHE A 156 -21.72 -11.09 -0.05
N GLY A 157 -21.22 -10.70 -1.22
CA GLY A 157 -19.85 -10.27 -1.47
C GLY A 157 -19.78 -8.95 -2.22
N THR A 158 -18.60 -8.62 -2.70
CA THR A 158 -18.34 -7.47 -3.56
C THR A 158 -17.40 -7.85 -4.68
N ASP A 159 -17.43 -7.13 -5.79
CA ASP A 159 -16.46 -7.31 -6.88
C ASP A 159 -15.18 -6.51 -6.62
N HIS A 160 -14.13 -6.80 -7.40
CA HIS A 160 -12.89 -6.04 -7.36
C HIS A 160 -13.13 -4.55 -7.62
N GLY A 161 -12.41 -3.70 -6.89
CA GLY A 161 -12.44 -2.26 -7.01
C GLY A 161 -11.02 -1.67 -7.05
N THR A 162 -10.95 -0.35 -7.11
CA THR A 162 -9.71 0.40 -7.38
C THR A 162 -9.07 1.00 -6.14
N ALA A 163 -9.77 1.08 -5.02
CA ALA A 163 -9.28 1.71 -3.80
C ALA A 163 -9.42 0.78 -2.58
N THR A 164 -8.44 0.86 -1.70
CA THR A 164 -8.39 0.09 -0.45
C THR A 164 -7.75 0.92 0.66
N PRO A 165 -8.09 0.70 1.93
CA PRO A 165 -7.31 1.24 3.02
C PRO A 165 -5.95 0.55 3.09
N VAL A 166 -4.91 1.33 3.38
CA VAL A 166 -3.56 0.85 3.66
C VAL A 166 -3.26 1.11 5.12
N PHE A 167 -2.81 0.12 5.84
CA PHE A 167 -2.40 0.24 7.23
C PHE A 167 -0.89 0.22 7.33
N VAL A 168 -0.34 1.15 8.11
CA VAL A 168 1.07 1.19 8.48
C VAL A 168 1.17 1.08 9.99
N PHE A 169 1.99 0.17 10.48
CA PHE A 169 2.19 -0.10 11.90
C PHE A 169 3.66 0.09 12.25
N GLY A 170 3.94 0.61 13.43
CA GLY A 170 5.28 0.83 13.95
C GLY A 170 5.26 1.79 15.14
N THR A 171 6.32 1.78 15.94
CA THR A 171 6.48 2.68 17.09
C THR A 171 7.10 4.01 16.70
N GLN A 172 7.79 4.07 15.56
CA GLN A 172 8.44 5.27 15.01
C GLN A 172 7.57 5.95 13.93
N LEU A 173 6.27 6.04 14.18
CA LEU A 173 5.31 6.59 13.21
C LEU A 173 4.59 7.82 13.78
N ASN A 174 4.32 8.76 12.90
CA ASN A 174 3.35 9.82 13.15
C ASN A 174 1.94 9.25 13.04
N ASN A 175 1.27 9.04 14.16
CA ASN A 175 -0.06 8.48 14.20
C ASN A 175 -1.08 9.38 13.52
N GLY A 176 -1.98 8.80 12.75
CA GLY A 176 -3.07 9.56 12.13
C GLY A 176 -3.76 8.82 10.99
N ILE A 177 -4.75 9.50 10.42
CA ILE A 177 -5.42 9.10 9.20
C ILE A 177 -4.97 10.05 8.10
N TYR A 178 -4.35 9.50 7.08
CA TYR A 178 -3.91 10.23 5.89
C TYR A 178 -4.96 10.08 4.79
N GLY A 179 -5.31 11.19 4.16
CA GLY A 179 -6.36 11.23 3.16
C GLY A 179 -7.74 11.51 3.73
N VAL A 180 -8.74 11.36 2.89
CA VAL A 180 -10.15 11.55 3.21
C VAL A 180 -10.95 10.31 2.84
N ASN A 181 -12.04 10.05 3.55
CA ASN A 181 -12.91 8.96 3.16
C ASN A 181 -13.45 9.20 1.74
N PRO A 182 -13.37 8.21 0.85
CA PRO A 182 -13.94 8.34 -0.48
C PRO A 182 -15.45 8.53 -0.39
N SER A 183 -16.02 9.26 -1.33
CA SER A 183 -17.48 9.42 -1.44
C SER A 183 -18.12 8.08 -1.81
N LEU A 184 -19.23 7.77 -1.13
CA LEU A 184 -20.09 6.62 -1.46
C LEU A 184 -21.30 6.97 -2.33
N LYS A 185 -21.38 8.21 -2.80
CA LYS A 185 -22.45 8.61 -3.70
C LYS A 185 -22.23 8.03 -5.10
N PRO A 186 -23.27 7.45 -5.74
CA PRO A 186 -23.10 6.83 -7.06
C PRO A 186 -22.50 7.74 -8.12
N GLU A 187 -22.83 9.04 -8.09
CA GLU A 187 -22.32 10.06 -9.02
C GLU A 187 -20.82 10.36 -8.85
N ASP A 188 -20.26 10.07 -7.69
CA ASP A 188 -18.83 10.30 -7.38
C ASP A 188 -17.98 9.05 -7.63
N MET A 189 -18.59 7.95 -8.04
CA MET A 189 -17.93 6.68 -8.28
C MET A 189 -17.98 6.28 -9.75
N ASN A 190 -16.96 5.61 -10.25
CA ASN A 190 -16.98 5.00 -11.58
C ASN A 190 -17.39 3.53 -11.47
N ASN A 191 -18.63 3.20 -11.84
CA ASN A 191 -19.18 1.85 -11.74
C ASN A 191 -18.97 1.24 -10.34
N TYR A 192 -19.31 2.01 -9.29
CA TYR A 192 -19.12 1.68 -7.88
C TYR A 192 -17.65 1.47 -7.45
N ASN A 193 -16.68 1.82 -8.29
CA ASN A 193 -15.30 1.92 -7.89
C ASN A 193 -15.08 3.19 -7.08
N LEU A 194 -14.49 3.05 -5.90
CA LEU A 194 -14.10 4.18 -5.08
C LEU A 194 -12.93 4.93 -5.71
N VAL A 195 -12.97 6.26 -5.61
CA VAL A 195 -11.87 7.10 -6.03
C VAL A 195 -10.86 7.17 -4.88
N TYR A 196 -9.63 6.68 -5.11
CA TYR A 196 -8.57 6.83 -4.13
C TYR A 196 -8.05 8.26 -4.10
N ASN A 197 -7.57 8.71 -2.95
CA ASN A 197 -7.06 10.08 -2.75
C ASN A 197 -5.58 10.12 -2.38
N ILE A 198 -4.98 8.97 -2.13
CA ILE A 198 -3.54 8.80 -1.93
C ILE A 198 -3.09 7.68 -2.85
N ASP A 199 -2.08 7.95 -3.66
CA ASP A 199 -1.43 6.91 -4.45
C ASP A 199 -0.47 6.11 -3.57
N TYR A 200 -0.46 4.79 -3.72
CA TYR A 200 0.42 3.90 -2.93
C TYR A 200 1.90 4.26 -3.08
N ARG A 201 2.28 4.86 -4.21
CA ARG A 201 3.67 5.29 -4.47
C ARG A 201 4.10 6.41 -3.52
N GLN A 202 3.18 7.27 -3.08
CA GLN A 202 3.47 8.29 -2.05
C GLN A 202 3.86 7.63 -0.72
N ILE A 203 3.20 6.51 -0.37
CA ILE A 203 3.51 5.74 0.84
C ILE A 203 4.90 5.09 0.71
N TYR A 204 5.18 4.45 -0.43
CA TYR A 204 6.47 3.82 -0.67
C TYR A 204 7.62 4.82 -0.71
N THR A 205 7.42 5.98 -1.35
CA THR A 205 8.41 7.07 -1.34
C THR A 205 8.74 7.52 0.08
N SER A 206 7.70 7.68 0.94
CA SER A 206 7.91 8.02 2.35
C SER A 206 8.73 6.96 3.08
N ILE A 207 8.44 5.69 2.86
CA ILE A 207 9.19 4.59 3.50
C ILE A 207 10.62 4.51 2.98
N ILE A 208 10.85 4.68 1.68
CA ILE A 208 12.18 4.66 1.09
C ILE A 208 13.05 5.78 1.67
N GLN A 209 12.53 7.01 1.71
CA GLN A 209 13.31 8.16 2.17
C GLN A 209 13.39 8.28 3.70
N ASP A 210 12.25 8.14 4.38
CA ASP A 210 12.18 8.48 5.81
C ASP A 210 12.49 7.28 6.72
N TRP A 211 12.24 6.03 6.26
CA TRP A 211 12.55 4.82 7.04
C TRP A 211 13.87 4.17 6.64
N PHE A 212 14.14 4.07 5.34
CA PHE A 212 15.38 3.47 4.83
C PHE A 212 16.49 4.47 4.56
N GLU A 213 16.24 5.78 4.76
CA GLU A 213 17.16 6.88 4.49
C GLU A 213 17.68 6.86 3.03
N GLY A 214 16.82 6.42 2.10
CA GLY A 214 17.13 6.36 0.68
C GLY A 214 17.26 7.77 0.08
N ASP A 215 18.27 7.95 -0.74
CA ASP A 215 18.51 9.19 -1.47
C ASP A 215 17.65 9.27 -2.75
N ASP A 216 17.81 10.36 -3.50
CA ASP A 216 17.07 10.56 -4.75
C ASP A 216 17.41 9.47 -5.79
N GLN A 217 18.65 8.91 -5.76
CA GLN A 217 19.02 7.83 -6.65
C GLN A 217 18.23 6.55 -6.35
N ALA A 218 17.97 6.27 -5.07
CA ALA A 218 17.13 5.13 -4.68
C ALA A 218 15.69 5.27 -5.19
N LEU A 219 15.15 6.50 -5.28
CA LEU A 219 13.85 6.74 -5.87
C LEU A 219 13.86 6.55 -7.40
N ILE A 220 14.89 7.02 -8.08
CA ILE A 220 15.08 6.82 -9.53
C ILE A 220 15.17 5.31 -9.82
N ASP A 221 15.99 4.57 -9.09
CA ASP A 221 16.21 3.14 -9.27
C ASP A 221 14.94 2.31 -9.03
N THR A 222 14.03 2.81 -8.21
CA THR A 222 12.74 2.18 -7.91
C THR A 222 11.57 2.72 -8.74
N GLY A 223 11.78 3.78 -9.53
CA GLY A 223 10.75 4.43 -10.35
C GLY A 223 9.75 5.26 -9.52
N PHE A 224 10.17 5.78 -8.38
CA PHE A 224 9.35 6.63 -7.50
C PHE A 224 9.82 8.09 -7.43
N ASP A 225 10.73 8.51 -8.29
CA ASP A 225 11.27 9.86 -8.35
C ASP A 225 10.22 10.95 -8.60
N ASP A 226 9.18 10.64 -9.39
CA ASP A 226 8.04 11.55 -9.61
C ASP A 226 7.23 11.84 -8.34
N TRP A 227 7.43 11.08 -7.25
CA TRP A 227 6.62 11.12 -6.04
C TRP A 227 7.31 11.78 -4.84
N VAL A 228 8.54 12.26 -5.01
CA VAL A 228 9.38 12.82 -3.94
C VAL A 228 8.70 13.98 -3.18
N ASP A 229 8.07 14.89 -3.92
CA ASP A 229 7.42 16.07 -3.34
C ASP A 229 6.04 15.78 -2.73
N THR A 230 5.52 14.56 -2.88
CA THR A 230 4.18 14.17 -2.44
C THR A 230 4.18 13.11 -1.37
N ARG A 231 5.35 12.76 -0.86
CA ARG A 231 5.50 11.81 0.25
C ARG A 231 4.70 12.26 1.48
N LEU A 232 4.26 11.30 2.24
CA LEU A 232 3.47 11.50 3.45
C LEU A 232 4.38 11.47 4.68
N PRO A 233 4.16 12.28 5.70
CA PRO A 233 4.96 12.27 6.93
C PRO A 233 4.55 11.09 7.82
N ILE A 234 4.70 9.87 7.31
CA ILE A 234 4.29 8.65 8.02
C ILE A 234 5.28 8.32 9.13
N VAL A 235 6.57 8.46 8.84
CA VAL A 235 7.65 8.12 9.77
C VAL A 235 7.97 9.31 10.67
N ASP A 236 8.10 9.08 11.98
CA ASP A 236 8.61 10.07 12.93
C ASP A 236 10.14 10.12 12.82
N THR A 237 10.65 11.11 12.12
CA THR A 237 12.08 11.33 11.94
C THR A 237 12.72 12.13 13.08
N GLY A 238 11.99 12.40 14.17
CA GLY A 238 12.46 13.21 15.30
C GLY A 238 12.74 14.68 14.96
N GLY A 239 12.59 15.04 13.70
CA GLY A 239 12.65 16.39 13.20
C GLY A 239 11.27 17.04 13.26
N THR A 240 11.24 18.37 13.27
CA THR A 240 10.02 19.16 13.03
C THR A 240 9.57 19.05 11.57
N HIS A 241 9.50 17.84 11.03
CA HIS A 241 8.69 17.54 9.88
C HIS A 241 7.24 17.48 10.38
N ALA A 242 6.79 18.64 10.90
CA ALA A 242 5.38 18.91 10.79
C ALA A 242 5.01 18.56 9.35
N TYR A 243 4.01 17.71 9.15
CA TYR A 243 3.33 17.59 7.88
C TYR A 243 3.07 19.05 7.43
N SER A 244 4.03 19.55 6.71
CA SER A 244 3.80 20.65 5.83
C SER A 244 3.22 19.95 4.63
N PRO A 245 1.89 20.03 4.44
CA PRO A 245 1.29 19.60 3.20
C PRO A 245 2.07 20.34 2.12
N GLY A 246 2.91 19.62 1.43
CA GLY A 246 4.04 19.96 0.57
C GLY A 246 4.47 21.42 0.57
N LYS A 247 5.76 21.68 0.66
CA LYS A 247 6.34 22.99 0.27
C LYS A 247 5.98 23.34 -1.20
N ASN A 248 5.35 22.44 -1.92
CA ASN A 248 4.58 22.68 -3.13
C ASN A 248 3.10 22.36 -2.86
N PRO A 249 2.30 23.34 -2.41
CA PRO A 249 0.84 23.22 -2.37
C PRO A 249 0.21 23.17 -3.77
N THR A 250 0.94 22.77 -4.79
CA THR A 250 0.67 23.15 -6.18
C THR A 250 0.63 21.98 -7.16
N SER A 251 0.65 20.75 -6.73
CA SER A 251 0.47 19.64 -7.68
C SER A 251 -1.00 19.26 -7.80
N LEU A 252 -1.57 19.58 -8.96
CA LEU A 252 -2.82 19.01 -9.44
C LEU A 252 -2.47 17.70 -10.16
N TYR A 253 -2.88 16.58 -9.60
CA TYR A 253 -2.77 15.29 -10.27
C TYR A 253 -4.04 14.99 -11.03
N LEU A 254 -3.88 14.68 -12.30
CA LEU A 254 -4.98 14.40 -13.23
C LEU A 254 -4.83 13.00 -13.78
N TYR A 255 -5.86 12.16 -13.59
CA TYR A 255 -5.85 10.79 -14.13
C TYR A 255 -7.27 10.30 -14.45
N PRO A 256 -7.42 9.35 -15.39
CA PRO A 256 -6.41 8.96 -16.36
C PRO A 256 -6.02 10.14 -17.24
N ASN A 257 -4.79 10.15 -17.72
CA ASN A 257 -4.34 11.11 -18.71
C ASN A 257 -3.49 10.34 -19.75
N PRO A 258 -3.99 10.10 -20.97
CA PRO A 258 -5.23 10.63 -21.56
C PRO A 258 -6.55 10.14 -20.92
N VAL A 259 -7.60 10.99 -21.01
CA VAL A 259 -8.92 10.74 -20.44
C VAL A 259 -9.98 10.57 -21.51
N GLN A 260 -10.96 9.67 -21.29
CA GLN A 260 -12.17 9.54 -22.11
C GLN A 260 -13.34 10.34 -21.53
N ASP A 261 -13.89 9.92 -20.41
CA ASP A 261 -15.14 10.49 -19.88
C ASP A 261 -14.97 11.18 -18.53
N LEU A 262 -14.27 10.56 -17.58
CA LEU A 262 -14.14 11.04 -16.21
C LEU A 262 -12.70 11.36 -15.87
N LEU A 263 -12.40 12.60 -15.59
CA LEU A 263 -11.12 13.09 -15.11
C LEU A 263 -11.12 13.15 -13.60
N HIS A 264 -10.30 12.35 -12.97
CA HIS A 264 -10.04 12.42 -11.53
C HIS A 264 -8.96 13.47 -11.26
N ILE A 265 -9.20 14.25 -10.23
CA ILE A 265 -8.37 15.39 -9.84
C ILE A 265 -7.99 15.20 -8.39
N GLN A 266 -6.70 15.07 -8.11
CA GLN A 266 -6.17 15.08 -6.75
C GLN A 266 -5.40 16.38 -6.50
N TYR A 267 -5.56 16.93 -5.32
CA TYR A 267 -4.88 18.15 -4.90
C TYR A 267 -4.81 18.24 -3.37
N ASN A 268 -3.89 19.05 -2.89
CA ASN A 268 -3.71 19.26 -1.47
C ASN A 268 -4.02 20.71 -1.08
N LEU A 269 -4.68 20.93 0.05
CA LEU A 269 -5.01 22.26 0.54
C LEU A 269 -4.36 22.56 1.90
N GLU A 270 -3.72 23.71 2.00
CA GLU A 270 -3.16 24.22 3.26
C GLU A 270 -4.25 24.70 4.24
N PHE A 271 -5.43 24.99 3.75
CA PHE A 271 -6.55 25.49 4.55
C PHE A 271 -7.87 25.00 3.95
N ARG A 272 -8.84 24.75 4.83
CA ARG A 272 -10.23 24.53 4.40
C ARG A 272 -10.76 25.77 3.69
N GLY A 273 -11.56 25.56 2.64
CA GLY A 273 -12.26 26.64 1.96
C GLY A 273 -12.75 26.27 0.57
N SER A 274 -13.38 27.22 -0.08
CA SER A 274 -13.95 27.03 -1.41
C SER A 274 -12.85 26.83 -2.46
N VAL A 275 -13.03 25.79 -3.28
CA VAL A 275 -12.18 25.41 -4.41
C VAL A 275 -12.98 25.57 -5.69
N SER A 276 -12.43 26.27 -6.66
CA SER A 276 -13.00 26.38 -8.00
C SER A 276 -12.09 25.67 -9.01
N LEU A 277 -12.67 24.73 -9.77
CA LEU A 277 -12.02 24.00 -10.85
C LEU A 277 -12.54 24.48 -12.20
N HIS A 278 -11.66 24.81 -13.11
CA HIS A 278 -12.00 25.29 -14.44
C HIS A 278 -11.27 24.51 -15.51
N VAL A 279 -11.98 23.96 -16.49
CA VAL A 279 -11.40 23.44 -17.71
C VAL A 279 -11.28 24.55 -18.74
N ILE A 280 -10.07 24.71 -19.28
CA ILE A 280 -9.70 25.76 -20.20
C ILE A 280 -9.14 25.12 -21.48
N ASP A 281 -9.59 25.58 -22.65
CA ASP A 281 -9.06 25.12 -23.93
C ASP A 281 -7.73 25.82 -24.31
N GLY A 282 -7.12 25.37 -25.41
CA GLY A 282 -5.88 25.96 -25.92
C GLY A 282 -5.96 27.42 -26.34
N ALA A 283 -7.19 27.99 -26.48
CA ALA A 283 -7.43 29.40 -26.75
C ALA A 283 -7.68 30.22 -25.46
N GLY A 284 -7.58 29.61 -24.29
CA GLY A 284 -7.80 30.25 -22.99
C GLY A 284 -9.28 30.40 -22.61
N ARG A 285 -10.21 29.79 -23.35
CA ARG A 285 -11.64 29.85 -23.06
C ARG A 285 -11.99 28.83 -21.96
N LYS A 286 -12.75 29.29 -20.96
CA LYS A 286 -13.27 28.43 -19.90
C LYS A 286 -14.48 27.65 -20.45
N LEU A 287 -14.38 26.33 -20.45
CA LEU A 287 -15.42 25.42 -20.95
C LEU A 287 -16.28 24.85 -19.84
N LYS A 288 -15.66 24.53 -18.71
CA LYS A 288 -16.33 23.96 -17.52
C LYS A 288 -15.90 24.68 -16.26
N SER A 289 -16.78 24.70 -15.27
CA SER A 289 -16.51 25.27 -13.96
C SER A 289 -17.27 24.49 -12.89
N VAL A 290 -16.55 23.99 -11.89
CA VAL A 290 -17.13 23.33 -10.71
C VAL A 290 -16.57 24.01 -9.47
N GLN A 291 -17.42 24.17 -8.44
CA GLN A 291 -17.03 24.74 -7.16
C GLN A 291 -17.51 23.84 -6.03
N HIS A 292 -16.63 23.61 -5.05
CA HIS A 292 -16.97 22.83 -3.85
C HIS A 292 -16.11 23.27 -2.66
N GLU A 293 -16.45 22.82 -1.47
CA GLU A 293 -15.65 23.05 -0.27
C GLU A 293 -14.56 21.98 -0.20
N GLY A 294 -13.30 22.43 -0.12
CA GLY A 294 -12.15 21.58 0.15
C GLY A 294 -11.77 21.59 1.63
N MET A 295 -11.27 20.46 2.09
CA MET A 295 -10.80 20.27 3.44
C MET A 295 -9.29 20.52 3.54
N PHE A 296 -8.78 20.79 4.73
CA PHE A 296 -7.33 20.79 4.98
C PHE A 296 -6.73 19.42 4.66
N GLY A 297 -5.61 19.40 3.98
CA GLY A 297 -4.94 18.15 3.54
C GLY A 297 -5.34 17.69 2.15
N PRO A 298 -5.20 16.40 1.83
CA PRO A 298 -5.50 15.85 0.52
C PRO A 298 -6.99 15.89 0.21
N ASN A 299 -7.30 16.24 -1.02
CA ASN A 299 -8.65 16.30 -1.57
C ASN A 299 -8.69 15.60 -2.92
N ALA A 300 -9.87 15.05 -3.25
CA ALA A 300 -10.14 14.47 -4.56
C ALA A 300 -11.44 15.04 -5.11
N SER A 301 -11.49 15.17 -6.43
CA SER A 301 -12.69 15.56 -7.18
C SER A 301 -12.74 14.81 -8.49
N THR A 302 -13.94 14.70 -9.07
CA THR A 302 -14.13 14.08 -10.38
C THR A 302 -14.85 15.06 -11.29
N LEU A 303 -14.40 15.14 -12.53
CA LEU A 303 -14.99 16.01 -13.54
C LEU A 303 -15.38 15.19 -14.76
N ASP A 304 -16.64 15.26 -15.12
CA ASP A 304 -17.13 14.71 -16.39
C ASP A 304 -16.62 15.57 -17.55
N VAL A 305 -15.84 14.96 -18.44
CA VAL A 305 -15.25 15.58 -19.64
C VAL A 305 -15.74 14.88 -20.93
N SER A 306 -16.77 14.06 -20.86
CA SER A 306 -17.29 13.25 -21.98
C SER A 306 -17.79 14.13 -23.15
N ASP A 307 -18.27 15.34 -22.87
CA ASP A 307 -18.77 16.32 -23.86
C ASP A 307 -17.67 17.19 -24.50
N LEU A 308 -16.41 17.04 -24.04
CA LEU A 308 -15.28 17.73 -24.64
C LEU A 308 -14.82 17.00 -25.91
N LYS A 309 -14.39 17.77 -26.90
CA LYS A 309 -13.76 17.22 -28.11
C LYS A 309 -12.36 16.70 -27.79
N GLU A 310 -11.88 15.80 -28.62
CA GLU A 310 -10.48 15.33 -28.56
C GLU A 310 -9.50 16.50 -28.63
N GLY A 311 -8.50 16.51 -27.75
CA GLY A 311 -7.50 17.58 -27.71
C GLY A 311 -6.88 17.81 -26.35
N MET A 312 -5.98 18.79 -26.30
CA MET A 312 -5.28 19.22 -25.08
C MET A 312 -6.11 20.29 -24.35
N TYR A 313 -6.23 20.09 -23.04
CA TYR A 313 -6.94 21.01 -22.15
C TYR A 313 -6.10 21.29 -20.91
N HIS A 314 -6.39 22.41 -20.25
CA HIS A 314 -5.80 22.81 -18.99
C HIS A 314 -6.85 22.81 -17.90
N LEU A 315 -6.56 22.16 -16.78
CA LEU A 315 -7.31 22.32 -15.55
C LEU A 315 -6.68 23.43 -14.73
N GLN A 316 -7.46 24.45 -14.39
CA GLN A 316 -7.09 25.49 -13.44
C GLN A 316 -7.86 25.28 -12.16
N MET A 317 -7.15 25.19 -11.03
CA MET A 317 -7.73 25.22 -9.70
C MET A 317 -7.46 26.58 -9.04
N ILE A 318 -8.49 27.14 -8.39
CA ILE A 318 -8.40 28.39 -7.64
C ILE A 318 -8.84 28.11 -6.20
N HIS A 319 -7.96 28.40 -5.25
CA HIS A 319 -8.23 28.34 -3.81
C HIS A 319 -7.62 29.55 -3.12
N ARG A 320 -8.42 30.32 -2.37
CA ARG A 320 -7.98 31.54 -1.66
C ARG A 320 -7.15 32.50 -2.52
N GLY A 321 -7.51 32.65 -3.79
CA GLY A 321 -6.80 33.51 -4.74
C GLY A 321 -5.54 32.93 -5.37
N ARG A 322 -5.03 31.81 -4.89
CA ARG A 322 -3.95 31.05 -5.55
C ARG A 322 -4.51 30.27 -6.75
N ARG A 323 -3.74 30.23 -7.81
CA ARG A 323 -4.08 29.50 -9.05
C ARG A 323 -3.07 28.41 -9.29
N MET A 324 -3.56 27.21 -9.56
CA MET A 324 -2.79 26.04 -9.94
C MET A 324 -3.25 25.54 -11.30
N HIS A 325 -2.34 24.95 -12.06
CA HIS A 325 -2.64 24.50 -13.42
C HIS A 325 -2.02 23.10 -13.64
N SER A 326 -2.75 22.25 -14.34
CA SER A 326 -2.24 20.99 -14.88
C SER A 326 -2.90 20.74 -16.23
N SER A 327 -2.26 19.95 -17.11
CA SER A 327 -2.76 19.68 -18.44
C SER A 327 -3.23 18.23 -18.57
N PHE A 328 -4.25 18.00 -19.38
CA PHE A 328 -4.72 16.66 -19.73
C PHE A 328 -5.10 16.57 -21.21
N MET A 329 -5.01 15.35 -21.74
CA MET A 329 -5.41 15.03 -23.10
C MET A 329 -6.76 14.31 -23.06
N LYS A 330 -7.75 14.83 -23.80
CA LYS A 330 -9.04 14.18 -24.06
C LYS A 330 -8.95 13.32 -25.32
N LEU A 331 -9.37 12.05 -25.22
CA LEU A 331 -9.48 11.09 -26.33
C LEU A 331 -10.89 11.11 -26.91
#